data_cb2fffa6e0c5503b5b21c78fec88bed8
#
_entry.id   cb2fffa6e0c5503b5b21c78fec88bed8
#
_cell.length_a   1.000
_cell.length_b   1.000
_cell.length_c   1.000
_cell.angle_alpha   90.00
_cell.angle_beta   90.00
_cell.angle_gamma   90.00
#
_symmetry.space_group_name_H-M   'P 1'
#
loop_
_entity.id
_entity.type
_entity.pdbx_description
1 polymer ?
#
loop_
_entity_poly.entity_id
_entity_poly.type
_entity_poly.pdbx_seq_one_letter_code
_entity_poly.pdbx_strand_id
1 'polypeptide(L)'
;PNSFTINGTNLTNANIDIAALAGFSYATSSAGPFNATLSLTQPGGTFSQQIFVQFNPTASQSYDGNIAISGAGTTAISVAASGSGNNNPPMVSTGAASAITSSSATLAGTITDNGCTAVTAYGITYSLVNGFTTGTDVASTNISSGSFTSSISSLLPSTTYYYKAYSTNNGGTAFGVQQSFTTAAPVLTATTLNSFGSLCVNIASAAQNFTITSTALTTANVVVGPLAGYTFATTENGTYSASLNITQPGGAFSQVVYVIFTPAAIQSYNGNIPVSGGGANTLNIPVSGSGYNAPADVVTGASSAITANTATLAGVLASTGCSNITSTGIDFSGISNMGIYTRVQSSNLTGADFSVNLSGLVQATKYYYRAYAINDAGIAYGVIDSFITKSIPDGLTLYNIPAAKGQVLHFTFKTNRTGHYAVKLFNASGQLVFQKGFTMQLNFMDERFVIPSSLAPGVYLFVLESVNGFREKRSILIQ
;
A
#
# COMPACT_ATOMS: atom_id res chain seq x y z
N PRO A 1 77.12 27.66 0.19
CA PRO A 1 78.10 27.25 -0.84
C PRO A 1 79.35 26.66 -0.17
N ASN A 2 79.91 25.63 -0.79
CA ASN A 2 81.26 25.14 -0.46
C ASN A 2 82.30 26.06 -1.07
N SER A 3 83.57 25.93 -0.72
CA SER A 3 84.62 26.77 -1.29
C SER A 3 85.93 25.98 -1.42
N PHE A 4 86.77 26.43 -2.35
CA PHE A 4 88.17 26.03 -2.49
C PHE A 4 88.99 27.30 -2.74
N THR A 5 90.28 27.28 -2.51
CA THR A 5 91.18 28.38 -2.77
C THR A 5 92.19 28.05 -3.90
N ILE A 6 92.24 28.95 -4.87
CA ILE A 6 93.24 28.89 -5.94
C ILE A 6 94.46 29.70 -5.45
N ASN A 7 95.59 29.03 -5.34
CA ASN A 7 96.87 29.67 -5.03
C ASN A 7 97.84 29.47 -6.22
N GLY A 8 98.56 30.49 -6.61
CA GLY A 8 99.60 30.43 -7.65
C GLY A 8 100.78 31.33 -7.35
N THR A 9 101.98 30.92 -7.91
CA THR A 9 103.17 31.72 -7.84
C THR A 9 103.84 31.72 -9.25
N ASN A 10 104.56 32.81 -9.59
CA ASN A 10 105.16 33.01 -10.87
C ASN A 10 104.12 32.98 -12.04
N LEU A 11 102.95 33.44 -11.84
CA LEU A 11 101.93 33.47 -12.87
C LEU A 11 102.17 34.52 -13.92
N THR A 12 101.80 34.28 -15.19
CA THR A 12 101.68 35.34 -16.23
C THR A 12 100.47 36.24 -15.91
N ASN A 13 100.33 37.35 -16.53
CA ASN A 13 99.21 38.27 -16.38
C ASN A 13 97.93 37.83 -17.13
N ALA A 14 97.83 36.63 -17.67
CA ALA A 14 96.63 36.09 -18.28
C ALA A 14 95.61 35.68 -17.18
N ASN A 15 94.36 35.72 -17.53
CA ASN A 15 93.27 35.33 -16.62
C ASN A 15 93.44 33.85 -16.20
N ILE A 16 92.84 33.59 -15.01
CA ILE A 16 92.55 32.20 -14.58
C ILE A 16 91.11 31.93 -14.83
N ASP A 17 90.85 30.90 -15.63
CA ASP A 17 89.51 30.53 -16.06
C ASP A 17 89.07 29.24 -15.35
N ILE A 18 87.88 29.26 -14.79
CA ILE A 18 87.19 28.13 -14.20
C ILE A 18 86.16 27.68 -15.23
N ALA A 19 86.24 26.47 -15.72
CA ALA A 19 85.37 25.92 -16.73
C ALA A 19 84.06 25.46 -16.13
N ALA A 20 82.96 25.47 -16.95
CA ALA A 20 81.67 24.95 -16.56
C ALA A 20 81.74 23.46 -16.19
N LEU A 21 81.07 23.14 -15.07
CA LEU A 21 80.70 21.78 -14.69
C LEU A 21 79.18 21.72 -14.48
N ALA A 22 78.52 20.81 -15.13
CA ALA A 22 77.07 20.70 -15.05
C ALA A 22 76.60 20.61 -13.60
N GLY A 23 75.58 21.42 -13.23
CA GLY A 23 74.99 21.48 -11.86
C GLY A 23 75.82 22.37 -10.90
N PHE A 24 76.97 22.90 -11.29
CA PHE A 24 77.82 23.77 -10.42
C PHE A 24 77.91 25.16 -11.00
N SER A 25 78.03 26.14 -10.09
CA SER A 25 78.26 27.53 -10.42
C SER A 25 79.26 28.14 -9.41
N TYR A 26 79.97 29.20 -9.81
CA TYR A 26 81.12 29.72 -9.12
C TYR A 26 80.99 31.23 -8.87
N ALA A 27 81.50 31.68 -7.74
CA ALA A 27 81.58 33.10 -7.39
C ALA A 27 82.86 33.39 -6.58
N THR A 28 83.27 34.65 -6.57
CA THR A 28 84.35 35.14 -5.69
C THR A 28 83.88 35.59 -4.33
N SER A 29 82.56 35.60 -4.11
CA SER A 29 81.88 35.96 -2.86
C SER A 29 80.86 34.88 -2.47
N SER A 30 80.70 34.62 -1.20
CA SER A 30 79.71 33.70 -0.69
C SER A 30 78.24 34.15 -0.95
N ALA A 31 78.07 35.43 -1.24
CA ALA A 31 76.76 35.99 -1.62
C ALA A 31 76.47 36.01 -3.12
N GLY A 32 77.46 35.54 -3.95
CA GLY A 32 77.38 35.57 -5.42
C GLY A 32 77.77 36.92 -6.02
N PRO A 33 77.41 37.18 -7.29
CA PRO A 33 76.65 36.34 -8.17
C PRO A 33 77.38 35.05 -8.61
N PHE A 34 76.66 33.93 -8.69
CA PHE A 34 77.19 32.60 -9.11
C PHE A 34 76.96 32.44 -10.64
N ASN A 35 78.05 32.09 -11.36
CA ASN A 35 78.04 31.90 -12.83
C ASN A 35 78.54 30.49 -13.15
N ALA A 36 78.09 29.94 -14.26
CA ALA A 36 78.48 28.61 -14.74
C ALA A 36 79.99 28.50 -15.04
N THR A 37 80.62 29.62 -15.42
CA THR A 37 82.05 29.80 -15.60
C THR A 37 82.52 31.03 -14.85
N LEU A 38 83.77 31.08 -14.49
CA LEU A 38 84.36 32.27 -13.82
C LEU A 38 85.75 32.54 -14.39
N SER A 39 85.96 33.82 -14.82
CA SER A 39 87.25 34.28 -15.24
C SER A 39 87.82 35.31 -14.24
N LEU A 40 88.96 35.04 -13.71
CA LEU A 40 89.64 35.83 -12.69
C LEU A 40 90.78 36.63 -13.28
N THR A 41 90.62 37.94 -13.27
CA THR A 41 91.74 38.86 -13.68
C THR A 41 92.77 38.91 -12.53
N GLN A 42 94.04 38.77 -12.91
CA GLN A 42 95.12 38.78 -11.95
C GLN A 42 96.36 39.49 -12.53
N PRO A 43 97.18 40.11 -11.70
CA PRO A 43 98.31 40.96 -12.19
C PRO A 43 99.56 40.19 -12.54
N GLY A 44 99.59 38.86 -12.45
CA GLY A 44 100.80 38.02 -12.52
C GLY A 44 101.52 37.90 -11.17
N GLY A 45 102.46 37.01 -11.08
CA GLY A 45 103.22 36.75 -9.85
C GLY A 45 102.52 35.88 -8.89
N THR A 46 102.28 36.33 -7.66
CA THR A 46 101.59 35.56 -6.61
C THR A 46 100.13 35.93 -6.59
N PHE A 47 99.25 34.90 -6.55
CA PHE A 47 97.76 35.03 -6.53
C PHE A 47 97.20 34.08 -5.47
N SER A 48 96.18 34.58 -4.77
CA SER A 48 95.33 33.78 -3.85
C SER A 48 93.85 34.28 -3.87
N GLN A 49 92.96 33.42 -4.27
CA GLN A 49 91.52 33.75 -4.32
C GLN A 49 90.73 32.55 -3.88
N GLN A 50 89.82 32.79 -2.96
CA GLN A 50 88.81 31.84 -2.53
C GLN A 50 87.62 31.86 -3.57
N ILE A 51 87.26 30.69 -4.03
CA ILE A 51 86.13 30.46 -4.92
C ILE A 51 85.05 29.74 -4.19
N PHE A 52 83.85 30.33 -4.20
CA PHE A 52 82.65 29.74 -3.65
C PHE A 52 81.94 28.96 -4.77
N VAL A 53 81.44 27.75 -4.41
CA VAL A 53 80.81 26.82 -5.32
C VAL A 53 79.37 26.61 -4.82
N GLN A 54 78.43 26.84 -5.67
CA GLN A 54 77.03 26.49 -5.46
C GLN A 54 76.66 25.29 -6.31
N PHE A 55 76.06 24.28 -5.73
CA PHE A 55 75.47 23.14 -6.45
C PHE A 55 73.98 23.37 -6.60
N ASN A 56 73.48 23.34 -7.86
CA ASN A 56 72.07 23.50 -8.18
C ASN A 56 71.69 22.50 -9.31
N PRO A 57 71.36 21.24 -8.93
CA PRO A 57 71.04 20.21 -9.88
C PRO A 57 69.73 20.53 -10.60
N THR A 58 69.69 20.28 -11.91
CA THR A 58 68.49 20.48 -12.77
C THR A 58 67.80 19.19 -13.12
N ALA A 59 68.31 18.05 -12.75
CA ALA A 59 67.76 16.69 -12.95
C ALA A 59 68.13 15.74 -11.82
N SER A 60 67.38 14.68 -11.70
CA SER A 60 67.64 13.57 -10.73
C SER A 60 68.72 12.66 -11.35
N GLN A 61 69.96 12.97 -11.07
CA GLN A 61 71.14 12.23 -11.56
C GLN A 61 72.38 12.55 -10.70
N SER A 62 73.45 11.80 -10.89
CA SER A 62 74.78 12.12 -10.37
C SER A 62 75.41 13.26 -11.20
N TYR A 63 76.05 14.18 -10.53
CA TYR A 63 76.79 15.32 -11.05
C TYR A 63 78.25 15.30 -10.65
N ASP A 64 78.86 14.11 -10.70
CA ASP A 64 80.26 13.92 -10.37
C ASP A 64 81.18 14.33 -11.52
N GLY A 65 82.22 15.08 -11.17
CA GLY A 65 83.18 15.57 -12.17
C GLY A 65 84.29 16.39 -11.59
N ASN A 66 85.11 16.95 -12.46
CA ASN A 66 86.20 17.79 -12.09
C ASN A 66 86.03 19.20 -12.60
N ILE A 67 86.09 20.18 -11.72
CA ILE A 67 86.09 21.61 -12.01
C ILE A 67 87.48 21.91 -12.61
N ALA A 68 87.57 22.15 -13.91
CA ALA A 68 88.81 22.46 -14.55
C ALA A 68 89.19 23.94 -14.36
N ILE A 69 90.44 24.20 -14.02
CA ILE A 69 90.98 25.51 -13.80
C ILE A 69 92.23 25.61 -14.69
N SER A 70 92.24 26.65 -15.52
CA SER A 70 93.35 26.83 -16.50
C SER A 70 93.68 28.33 -16.65
N GLY A 71 94.82 28.63 -17.31
CA GLY A 71 95.25 30.01 -17.60
C GLY A 71 96.50 30.38 -16.85
N ALA A 72 96.81 31.71 -16.85
CA ALA A 72 97.93 32.32 -16.16
C ALA A 72 99.33 31.65 -16.48
N GLY A 73 99.42 31.03 -17.64
CA GLY A 73 100.68 30.36 -18.10
C GLY A 73 101.06 29.03 -17.39
N THR A 74 100.08 28.41 -16.66
CA THR A 74 100.28 27.15 -15.91
C THR A 74 99.61 25.97 -16.62
N THR A 75 99.98 24.78 -16.24
CA THR A 75 99.28 23.54 -16.61
C THR A 75 97.88 23.60 -15.91
N ALA A 76 96.90 23.14 -16.63
CA ALA A 76 95.54 23.06 -16.02
C ALA A 76 95.49 22.12 -14.82
N ILE A 77 94.80 22.55 -13.81
CA ILE A 77 94.53 21.76 -12.59
C ILE A 77 93.02 21.49 -12.49
N SER A 78 92.56 20.62 -11.61
CA SER A 78 91.23 20.31 -11.40
C SER A 78 90.85 20.10 -9.91
N VAL A 79 89.61 20.45 -9.54
CA VAL A 79 89.05 20.19 -8.23
C VAL A 79 87.88 19.22 -8.41
N ALA A 80 87.98 18.10 -7.75
CA ALA A 80 86.85 17.11 -7.81
C ALA A 80 85.60 17.72 -7.08
N ALA A 81 84.50 17.59 -7.75
CA ALA A 81 83.20 17.97 -7.20
C ALA A 81 82.23 16.82 -7.41
N SER A 82 81.39 16.57 -6.43
CA SER A 82 80.37 15.57 -6.50
C SER A 82 79.09 16.10 -5.92
N GLY A 83 77.97 15.62 -6.49
CA GLY A 83 76.62 15.95 -6.00
C GLY A 83 75.57 15.04 -6.67
N SER A 84 74.44 14.89 -6.07
CA SER A 84 73.27 14.18 -6.65
C SER A 84 72.03 15.02 -6.60
N GLY A 85 71.37 15.16 -7.71
CA GLY A 85 70.02 15.68 -7.80
C GLY A 85 69.04 14.55 -7.44
N ASN A 86 68.15 14.84 -6.54
CA ASN A 86 67.02 13.93 -6.17
C ASN A 86 65.70 14.63 -6.52
N ASN A 87 64.73 13.83 -6.92
CA ASN A 87 63.36 14.31 -7.13
C ASN A 87 62.44 13.34 -6.39
N ASN A 88 62.11 13.67 -5.14
CA ASN A 88 61.23 12.86 -4.31
C ASN A 88 59.77 13.20 -4.64
N PRO A 89 58.91 12.14 -4.79
CA PRO A 89 57.47 12.35 -4.90
C PRO A 89 56.91 12.98 -3.61
N PRO A 90 55.69 13.55 -3.62
CA PRO A 90 55.04 14.08 -2.43
C PRO A 90 54.78 13.00 -1.40
N MET A 91 54.49 13.39 -0.15
CA MET A 91 53.92 12.53 0.87
C MET A 91 52.47 12.89 1.05
N VAL A 92 51.56 11.91 0.98
CA VAL A 92 50.13 12.09 1.09
C VAL A 92 49.53 11.03 2.00
N SER A 93 48.58 11.42 2.82
CA SER A 93 47.75 10.52 3.66
C SER A 93 46.31 10.50 3.18
N THR A 94 45.69 9.32 3.22
CA THR A 94 44.25 9.14 2.95
C THR A 94 43.47 9.43 4.21
N GLY A 95 42.54 10.38 4.16
CA GLY A 95 41.62 10.72 5.24
C GLY A 95 40.36 9.85 5.23
N ALA A 96 39.53 10.01 6.25
CA ALA A 96 38.25 9.28 6.38
C ALA A 96 37.23 9.74 5.34
N ALA A 97 36.35 8.80 4.92
CA ALA A 97 35.16 9.11 4.13
C ALA A 97 34.07 9.74 5.00
N SER A 98 33.31 10.67 4.44
CA SER A 98 32.22 11.40 5.09
C SER A 98 31.05 11.61 4.12
N ALA A 99 29.90 12.14 4.62
CA ALA A 99 28.71 12.41 3.83
C ALA A 99 28.31 11.20 2.92
N ILE A 100 28.41 9.98 3.46
CA ILE A 100 28.13 8.74 2.72
C ILE A 100 26.62 8.62 2.58
N THR A 101 26.14 8.53 1.32
CA THR A 101 24.75 8.26 0.95
C THR A 101 24.65 6.91 0.23
N SER A 102 23.49 6.59 -0.32
CA SER A 102 23.31 5.40 -1.17
C SER A 102 24.01 5.51 -2.53
N SER A 103 24.42 6.73 -2.97
CA SER A 103 24.98 6.95 -4.31
C SER A 103 26.14 7.93 -4.35
N SER A 104 26.61 8.43 -3.21
CA SER A 104 27.71 9.42 -3.13
C SER A 104 28.52 9.29 -1.84
N ALA A 105 29.71 9.84 -1.85
CA ALA A 105 30.53 10.03 -0.66
C ALA A 105 31.50 11.21 -0.87
N THR A 106 31.98 11.81 0.23
CA THR A 106 33.07 12.78 0.25
C THR A 106 34.28 12.13 0.87
N LEU A 107 35.39 12.07 0.10
CA LEU A 107 36.63 11.41 0.47
C LEU A 107 37.70 12.47 0.69
N ALA A 108 38.56 12.29 1.70
CA ALA A 108 39.54 13.27 2.12
C ALA A 108 40.98 12.79 1.88
N GLY A 109 41.88 13.72 1.67
CA GLY A 109 43.32 13.50 1.64
C GLY A 109 44.08 14.69 2.22
N THR A 110 45.32 14.44 2.65
CA THR A 110 46.20 15.48 3.17
C THR A 110 47.60 15.29 2.61
N ILE A 111 48.17 16.30 1.94
CA ILE A 111 49.53 16.38 1.52
C ILE A 111 50.38 16.83 2.71
N THR A 112 51.24 16.00 3.21
CA THR A 112 52.10 16.26 4.39
C THR A 112 53.49 16.80 4.02
N ASP A 113 53.92 16.53 2.77
CA ASP A 113 55.16 17.03 2.19
C ASP A 113 54.98 17.15 0.67
N ASN A 114 55.44 18.23 0.08
CA ASN A 114 55.41 18.42 -1.37
C ASN A 114 56.50 17.66 -2.14
N GLY A 115 57.48 17.09 -1.43
CA GLY A 115 58.65 16.52 -2.02
C GLY A 115 59.63 17.57 -2.52
N CYS A 116 60.41 17.23 -3.52
CA CYS A 116 61.44 18.13 -4.04
C CYS A 116 60.91 19.22 -5.00
N THR A 117 59.71 19.12 -5.49
CA THR A 117 59.09 20.07 -6.42
C THR A 117 57.63 20.35 -6.05
N ALA A 118 57.08 21.42 -6.59
CA ALA A 118 55.67 21.78 -6.38
C ALA A 118 54.74 20.65 -6.85
N VAL A 119 53.68 20.43 -6.10
CA VAL A 119 52.64 19.49 -6.47
C VAL A 119 51.87 20.01 -7.67
N THR A 120 51.71 19.17 -8.70
CA THR A 120 51.06 19.47 -9.98
C THR A 120 49.65 18.88 -10.07
N ALA A 121 49.36 17.79 -9.36
CA ALA A 121 48.03 17.17 -9.27
C ALA A 121 47.83 16.47 -7.92
N TYR A 122 46.56 16.47 -7.46
CA TYR A 122 46.17 15.74 -6.28
C TYR A 122 44.67 15.36 -6.35
N GLY A 123 44.28 14.34 -5.62
CA GLY A 123 42.92 13.86 -5.62
C GLY A 123 42.76 12.52 -4.96
N ILE A 124 41.70 11.82 -5.32
CA ILE A 124 41.35 10.50 -4.83
C ILE A 124 41.29 9.52 -6.02
N THR A 125 41.81 8.33 -5.83
CA THR A 125 41.57 7.19 -6.71
C THR A 125 40.74 6.17 -5.95
N TYR A 126 39.71 5.56 -6.59
CA TYR A 126 38.83 4.60 -5.93
C TYR A 126 38.48 3.42 -6.84
N SER A 127 38.12 2.28 -6.24
CA SER A 127 37.80 1.03 -6.92
C SER A 127 36.84 0.16 -6.09
N LEU A 128 36.22 -0.83 -6.74
CA LEU A 128 35.46 -1.90 -6.08
C LEU A 128 36.38 -3.01 -5.58
N VAL A 129 37.65 -3.04 -6.01
CA VAL A 129 38.61 -4.12 -5.73
C VAL A 129 39.48 -3.75 -4.53
N ASN A 130 39.51 -4.61 -3.52
CA ASN A 130 40.44 -4.46 -2.41
C ASN A 130 41.90 -4.66 -2.88
N GLY A 131 42.82 -3.78 -2.47
CA GLY A 131 44.19 -3.83 -2.88
C GLY A 131 44.45 -3.37 -4.32
N PHE A 132 43.53 -2.61 -4.92
CA PHE A 132 43.64 -2.14 -6.30
C PHE A 132 44.96 -1.37 -6.59
N THR A 133 45.47 -1.56 -7.79
CA THR A 133 46.60 -0.80 -8.32
C THR A 133 46.18 0.27 -9.31
N THR A 134 45.03 0.05 -9.98
CA THR A 134 44.40 0.99 -10.92
C THR A 134 42.97 1.22 -10.51
N GLY A 135 42.52 2.46 -10.48
CA GLY A 135 41.14 2.89 -10.07
C GLY A 135 40.63 4.03 -10.92
N THR A 136 39.50 4.57 -10.50
CA THR A 136 38.94 5.78 -11.09
C THR A 136 39.48 6.97 -10.32
N ASP A 137 40.17 7.88 -11.04
CA ASP A 137 40.76 9.08 -10.46
C ASP A 137 39.77 10.23 -10.46
N VAL A 138 39.69 10.91 -9.33
CA VAL A 138 38.90 12.15 -9.16
C VAL A 138 39.84 13.24 -8.65
N ALA A 139 40.18 14.16 -9.54
CA ALA A 139 41.02 15.30 -9.21
C ALA A 139 40.30 16.25 -8.24
N SER A 140 41.06 16.75 -7.27
CA SER A 140 40.59 17.81 -6.37
C SER A 140 41.16 19.16 -6.78
N THR A 141 40.42 20.22 -6.52
CA THR A 141 40.81 21.61 -6.79
C THR A 141 40.80 22.47 -5.54
N ASN A 142 40.30 21.92 -4.42
CA ASN A 142 40.13 22.62 -3.15
C ASN A 142 41.21 22.15 -2.15
N ILE A 143 42.32 22.81 -2.06
CA ILE A 143 43.33 22.54 -1.04
C ILE A 143 43.41 23.69 -0.04
N SER A 144 43.38 23.34 1.25
CA SER A 144 43.57 24.31 2.34
C SER A 144 44.47 23.69 3.40
N SER A 145 45.58 24.36 3.69
CA SER A 145 46.58 23.87 4.65
C SER A 145 47.00 22.41 4.38
N GLY A 146 47.16 22.03 3.10
CA GLY A 146 47.55 20.70 2.68
C GLY A 146 46.40 19.69 2.62
N SER A 147 45.23 19.98 3.19
CA SER A 147 44.06 19.09 3.16
C SER A 147 43.14 19.37 1.99
N PHE A 148 42.55 18.34 1.40
CA PHE A 148 41.61 18.41 0.29
C PHE A 148 40.52 17.35 0.41
N THR A 149 39.43 17.56 -0.31
CA THR A 149 38.32 16.61 -0.43
C THR A 149 37.90 16.43 -1.86
N SER A 150 37.39 15.25 -2.20
CA SER A 150 36.75 14.94 -3.47
C SER A 150 35.37 14.37 -3.24
N SER A 151 34.34 14.92 -3.86
CA SER A 151 33.00 14.34 -3.84
C SER A 151 32.85 13.38 -5.02
N ILE A 152 32.42 12.16 -4.74
CA ILE A 152 32.14 11.14 -5.75
C ILE A 152 30.65 10.82 -5.76
N SER A 153 30.10 10.55 -6.93
CA SER A 153 28.67 10.29 -7.16
C SER A 153 28.45 9.10 -8.09
N SER A 154 27.20 8.73 -8.31
CA SER A 154 26.81 7.58 -9.14
C SER A 154 27.37 6.24 -8.64
N LEU A 155 27.55 6.13 -7.35
CA LEU A 155 27.94 4.90 -6.69
C LEU A 155 26.78 3.92 -6.60
N LEU A 156 27.08 2.63 -6.56
CA LEU A 156 26.08 1.58 -6.31
C LEU A 156 25.68 1.57 -4.82
N PRO A 157 24.40 1.42 -4.48
CA PRO A 157 23.94 1.32 -3.10
C PRO A 157 24.44 0.06 -2.39
N SER A 158 24.55 0.10 -1.06
CA SER A 158 24.98 -1.03 -0.21
C SER A 158 26.28 -1.68 -0.68
N THR A 159 27.20 -0.89 -1.28
CA THR A 159 28.40 -1.38 -1.94
C THR A 159 29.64 -0.83 -1.24
N THR A 160 30.64 -1.72 -1.00
CA THR A 160 31.92 -1.32 -0.43
C THR A 160 32.87 -0.85 -1.53
N TYR A 161 33.42 0.34 -1.34
CA TYR A 161 34.44 0.95 -2.18
C TYR A 161 35.74 1.09 -1.39
N TYR A 162 36.87 0.94 -2.09
CA TYR A 162 38.21 1.14 -1.57
C TYR A 162 38.80 2.37 -2.25
N TYR A 163 39.57 3.19 -1.52
CA TYR A 163 40.09 4.44 -2.05
C TYR A 163 41.43 4.80 -1.43
N LYS A 164 42.21 5.62 -2.16
CA LYS A 164 43.50 6.19 -1.75
C LYS A 164 43.56 7.63 -2.17
N ALA A 165 44.10 8.51 -1.33
CA ALA A 165 44.51 9.83 -1.78
C ALA A 165 45.80 9.69 -2.65
N TYR A 166 45.90 10.54 -3.66
CA TYR A 166 47.13 10.65 -4.45
C TYR A 166 47.60 12.10 -4.55
N SER A 167 48.91 12.27 -4.74
CA SER A 167 49.55 13.55 -5.03
C SER A 167 50.70 13.34 -5.97
N THR A 168 50.89 14.24 -6.95
CA THR A 168 51.87 14.12 -8.03
C THR A 168 52.71 15.39 -8.09
N ASN A 169 54.02 15.20 -8.23
CA ASN A 169 54.98 16.24 -8.63
C ASN A 169 55.89 15.70 -9.74
N ASN A 170 56.96 16.44 -10.10
CA ASN A 170 57.91 15.94 -11.09
C ASN A 170 58.68 14.68 -10.67
N GLY A 171 58.68 14.33 -9.37
CA GLY A 171 59.30 13.12 -8.83
C GLY A 171 58.40 11.89 -8.94
N GLY A 172 57.14 12.07 -9.31
CA GLY A 172 56.18 10.99 -9.49
C GLY A 172 54.93 11.16 -8.67
N THR A 173 54.11 10.12 -8.67
CA THR A 173 52.85 10.06 -7.92
C THR A 173 53.02 9.19 -6.66
N ALA A 174 52.65 9.74 -5.53
CA ALA A 174 52.52 9.01 -4.27
C ALA A 174 51.07 8.75 -3.93
N PHE A 175 50.81 7.65 -3.23
CA PHE A 175 49.50 7.25 -2.74
C PHE A 175 49.51 7.10 -1.22
N GLY A 176 48.43 7.55 -0.58
CA GLY A 176 48.17 7.28 0.82
C GLY A 176 47.74 5.84 1.07
N VAL A 177 47.72 5.43 2.31
CA VAL A 177 47.22 4.10 2.73
C VAL A 177 45.77 3.92 2.27
N GLN A 178 45.42 2.74 1.72
CA GLN A 178 44.08 2.43 1.30
C GLN A 178 43.10 2.46 2.48
N GLN A 179 41.97 3.08 2.26
CA GLN A 179 40.82 3.10 3.16
C GLN A 179 39.60 2.49 2.43
N SER A 180 38.52 2.26 3.15
CA SER A 180 37.25 1.79 2.57
C SER A 180 36.04 2.46 3.21
N PHE A 181 34.94 2.49 2.47
CA PHE A 181 33.63 2.86 3.00
C PHE A 181 32.57 2.02 2.29
N THR A 182 31.38 1.91 2.90
CA THR A 182 30.22 1.25 2.30
C THR A 182 29.11 2.29 2.13
N THR A 183 28.55 2.39 0.91
CA THR A 183 27.41 3.24 0.63
C THR A 183 26.18 2.78 1.42
N ALA A 184 25.32 3.70 1.81
CA ALA A 184 24.09 3.42 2.54
C ALA A 184 23.11 2.60 1.68
N ALA A 185 22.20 1.88 2.33
CA ALA A 185 21.06 1.26 1.65
C ALA A 185 20.09 2.34 1.12
N PRO A 186 19.38 2.06 0.01
CA PRO A 186 18.32 2.94 -0.48
C PRO A 186 17.18 3.08 0.55
N VAL A 187 16.46 4.17 0.48
CA VAL A 187 15.29 4.42 1.33
C VAL A 187 14.04 4.45 0.45
N LEU A 188 13.05 3.63 0.81
CA LEU A 188 11.69 3.72 0.27
C LEU A 188 10.85 4.64 1.15
N THR A 189 10.06 5.51 0.55
CA THR A 189 9.05 6.33 1.21
C THR A 189 7.71 6.15 0.53
N ALA A 190 6.61 6.40 1.23
CA ALA A 190 5.27 6.33 0.64
C ALA A 190 4.33 7.37 1.25
N THR A 191 3.30 7.73 0.49
CA THR A 191 2.16 8.50 1.00
C THR A 191 1.29 7.60 1.89
N THR A 192 0.48 8.19 2.74
CA THR A 192 -0.42 7.49 3.67
C THR A 192 -1.70 7.03 2.97
N LEU A 193 -2.31 5.96 3.50
CA LEU A 193 -3.66 5.51 3.17
C LEU A 193 -4.65 5.96 4.25
N ASN A 194 -5.89 6.25 3.84
CA ASN A 194 -7.00 6.41 4.77
C ASN A 194 -7.50 5.05 5.28
N SER A 195 -8.26 5.05 6.38
CA SER A 195 -8.96 3.84 6.81
C SER A 195 -9.98 3.38 5.76
N PHE A 196 -10.07 2.08 5.53
CA PHE A 196 -11.12 1.48 4.69
C PHE A 196 -12.47 1.36 5.41
N GLY A 197 -12.49 1.64 6.74
CA GLY A 197 -13.69 1.52 7.55
C GLY A 197 -14.14 0.07 7.74
N SER A 198 -15.46 -0.09 7.97
CA SER A 198 -16.09 -1.40 8.12
C SER A 198 -16.87 -1.74 6.86
N LEU A 199 -16.66 -2.94 6.32
CA LEU A 199 -17.32 -3.44 5.12
C LEU A 199 -18.00 -4.78 5.40
N CYS A 200 -19.06 -5.06 4.68
CA CYS A 200 -19.64 -6.40 4.68
C CYS A 200 -18.61 -7.43 4.21
N VAL A 201 -18.59 -8.59 4.85
CA VAL A 201 -17.74 -9.72 4.46
C VAL A 201 -17.95 -10.06 2.97
N ASN A 202 -16.87 -10.29 2.25
CA ASN A 202 -16.79 -10.55 0.81
C ASN A 202 -17.22 -9.39 -0.11
N ILE A 203 -17.42 -8.18 0.44
CA ILE A 203 -17.66 -6.98 -0.35
C ILE A 203 -16.38 -6.17 -0.45
N ALA A 204 -15.99 -5.85 -1.68
CA ALA A 204 -14.79 -5.06 -1.95
C ALA A 204 -15.05 -3.56 -1.74
N SER A 205 -14.05 -2.86 -1.20
CA SER A 205 -14.05 -1.40 -1.12
C SER A 205 -13.90 -0.74 -2.49
N ALA A 206 -14.15 0.56 -2.57
CA ALA A 206 -13.55 1.37 -3.60
C ALA A 206 -12.01 1.32 -3.49
N ALA A 207 -11.31 1.49 -4.61
CA ALA A 207 -9.86 1.54 -4.63
C ALA A 207 -9.36 2.82 -3.95
N GLN A 208 -8.39 2.69 -3.05
CA GLN A 208 -7.54 3.78 -2.59
C GLN A 208 -6.16 3.64 -3.21
N ASN A 209 -5.30 4.64 -3.08
CA ASN A 209 -3.94 4.53 -3.59
C ASN A 209 -2.92 5.19 -2.65
N PHE A 210 -1.66 4.76 -2.80
CA PHE A 210 -0.49 5.41 -2.24
C PHE A 210 0.63 5.43 -3.28
N THR A 211 1.54 6.38 -3.16
CA THR A 211 2.69 6.49 -4.06
C THR A 211 3.95 6.08 -3.32
N ILE A 212 4.68 5.10 -3.87
CA ILE A 212 6.01 4.71 -3.38
C ILE A 212 7.04 5.54 -4.12
N THR A 213 8.01 6.12 -3.40
CA THR A 213 9.13 6.88 -4.01
C THR A 213 10.48 6.47 -3.41
N SER A 214 11.53 6.60 -4.21
CA SER A 214 12.94 6.46 -3.80
C SER A 214 13.84 7.23 -4.76
N THR A 215 15.07 7.55 -4.33
CA THR A 215 16.04 8.30 -5.16
C THR A 215 17.13 7.41 -5.76
N ALA A 216 17.37 6.21 -5.23
CA ALA A 216 18.55 5.41 -5.60
C ALA A 216 18.38 3.90 -5.33
N LEU A 217 17.39 3.27 -5.98
CA LEU A 217 17.19 1.81 -5.88
C LEU A 217 18.28 1.04 -6.67
N THR A 218 18.54 -0.20 -6.26
CA THR A 218 19.18 -1.19 -7.12
C THR A 218 18.21 -1.64 -8.22
N THR A 219 18.65 -2.47 -9.17
CA THR A 219 17.77 -3.01 -10.23
C THR A 219 16.83 -4.14 -9.76
N ALA A 220 16.88 -4.53 -8.47
CA ALA A 220 15.98 -5.52 -7.92
C ALA A 220 14.53 -4.99 -7.88
N ASN A 221 13.55 -5.85 -8.16
CA ASN A 221 12.15 -5.50 -8.16
C ASN A 221 11.68 -4.96 -6.80
N VAL A 222 10.67 -4.09 -6.82
CA VAL A 222 9.93 -3.67 -5.62
C VAL A 222 8.70 -4.55 -5.47
N VAL A 223 8.50 -5.12 -4.28
CA VAL A 223 7.38 -6.01 -3.95
C VAL A 223 6.50 -5.35 -2.92
N VAL A 224 5.19 -5.31 -3.17
CA VAL A 224 4.16 -4.79 -2.27
C VAL A 224 3.31 -5.95 -1.75
N GLY A 225 3.09 -6.02 -0.45
CA GLY A 225 2.32 -7.08 0.20
C GLY A 225 3.15 -8.36 0.42
N PRO A 226 2.49 -9.49 0.75
CA PRO A 226 1.05 -9.62 0.96
C PRO A 226 0.57 -9.06 2.30
N LEU A 227 -0.72 -8.74 2.38
CA LEU A 227 -1.44 -8.48 3.62
C LEU A 227 -2.86 -9.05 3.51
N ALA A 228 -3.28 -9.84 4.47
CA ALA A 228 -4.60 -10.50 4.45
C ALA A 228 -5.74 -9.48 4.34
N GLY A 229 -6.68 -9.72 3.45
CA GLY A 229 -7.81 -8.84 3.16
C GLY A 229 -7.51 -7.73 2.15
N TYR A 230 -6.26 -7.55 1.73
CA TYR A 230 -5.85 -6.49 0.80
C TYR A 230 -5.28 -7.07 -0.49
N THR A 231 -5.59 -6.41 -1.59
CA THR A 231 -5.05 -6.71 -2.93
C THR A 231 -4.55 -5.43 -3.60
N PHE A 232 -3.58 -5.58 -4.50
CA PHE A 232 -2.79 -4.47 -5.05
C PHE A 232 -2.76 -4.50 -6.57
N ALA A 233 -2.74 -3.31 -7.20
CA ALA A 233 -2.57 -3.13 -8.64
C ALA A 233 -1.75 -1.87 -8.94
N THR A 234 -1.15 -1.77 -10.14
CA THR A 234 -0.44 -0.58 -10.61
C THR A 234 -1.35 0.45 -11.28
N THR A 235 -2.59 0.08 -11.59
CA THR A 235 -3.61 0.95 -12.17
C THR A 235 -4.95 0.71 -11.48
N GLU A 236 -5.81 1.73 -11.41
CA GLU A 236 -7.09 1.67 -10.70
C GLU A 236 -8.00 0.54 -11.20
N ASN A 237 -8.08 0.37 -12.52
CA ASN A 237 -8.89 -0.66 -13.17
C ASN A 237 -8.07 -1.89 -13.60
N GLY A 238 -6.90 -2.11 -12.98
CA GLY A 238 -6.00 -3.21 -13.28
C GLY A 238 -6.42 -4.53 -12.61
N THR A 239 -5.59 -5.55 -12.83
CA THR A 239 -5.74 -6.83 -12.12
C THR A 239 -5.13 -6.71 -10.73
N TYR A 240 -5.95 -6.87 -9.70
CA TYR A 240 -5.55 -6.87 -8.30
C TYR A 240 -5.06 -8.24 -7.86
N SER A 241 -3.93 -8.30 -7.17
CA SER A 241 -3.33 -9.52 -6.62
C SER A 241 -2.92 -9.35 -5.16
N ALA A 242 -2.82 -10.46 -4.43
CA ALA A 242 -2.42 -10.45 -3.02
C ALA A 242 -0.99 -9.90 -2.79
N SER A 243 -0.14 -9.98 -3.81
CA SER A 243 1.21 -9.42 -3.83
C SER A 243 1.49 -8.85 -5.21
N LEU A 244 2.11 -7.68 -5.25
CA LEU A 244 2.43 -6.98 -6.49
C LEU A 244 3.96 -6.92 -6.66
N ASN A 245 4.45 -7.42 -7.78
CA ASN A 245 5.87 -7.37 -8.13
C ASN A 245 6.09 -6.32 -9.22
N ILE A 246 6.84 -5.24 -8.88
CA ILE A 246 7.07 -4.08 -9.74
C ILE A 246 8.49 -4.13 -10.27
N THR A 247 8.63 -4.36 -11.58
CA THR A 247 9.92 -4.29 -12.26
C THR A 247 10.33 -2.83 -12.43
N GLN A 248 11.59 -2.51 -12.16
CA GLN A 248 12.12 -1.15 -12.25
C GLN A 248 13.62 -1.17 -12.65
N PRO A 249 14.12 -0.10 -13.31
CA PRO A 249 15.49 -0.08 -13.87
C PRO A 249 16.59 0.26 -12.86
N GLY A 250 16.26 0.57 -11.61
CA GLY A 250 17.17 1.14 -10.62
C GLY A 250 17.19 2.68 -10.64
N GLY A 251 17.84 3.28 -9.65
CA GLY A 251 17.93 4.73 -9.50
C GLY A 251 16.67 5.35 -8.90
N ALA A 252 16.24 6.49 -9.44
CA ALA A 252 15.02 7.16 -9.00
C ALA A 252 13.79 6.33 -9.35
N PHE A 253 12.86 6.21 -8.38
CA PHE A 253 11.66 5.38 -8.52
C PHE A 253 10.43 6.16 -8.01
N SER A 254 9.34 6.06 -8.75
CA SER A 254 8.02 6.57 -8.33
C SER A 254 6.94 5.70 -8.96
N GLN A 255 6.09 5.11 -8.13
CA GLN A 255 4.98 4.25 -8.57
C GLN A 255 3.75 4.45 -7.70
N VAL A 256 2.62 4.72 -8.34
CA VAL A 256 1.30 4.68 -7.69
C VAL A 256 0.85 3.22 -7.56
N VAL A 257 0.42 2.83 -6.38
CA VAL A 257 -0.15 1.51 -6.08
C VAL A 257 -1.58 1.70 -5.60
N TYR A 258 -2.50 1.02 -6.26
CA TYR A 258 -3.92 0.96 -5.89
C TYR A 258 -4.17 -0.23 -4.98
N VAL A 259 -5.04 -0.03 -4.00
CA VAL A 259 -5.36 -1.01 -2.95
C VAL A 259 -6.87 -1.17 -2.85
N ILE A 260 -7.33 -2.41 -2.87
CA ILE A 260 -8.71 -2.79 -2.56
C ILE A 260 -8.70 -3.62 -1.27
N PHE A 261 -9.62 -3.30 -0.37
CA PHE A 261 -9.88 -4.08 0.84
C PHE A 261 -11.12 -4.95 0.64
N THR A 262 -11.00 -6.26 0.90
CA THR A 262 -12.11 -7.23 0.86
C THR A 262 -12.01 -8.12 2.09
N PRO A 263 -12.81 -7.88 3.14
CA PRO A 263 -12.77 -8.71 4.33
C PRO A 263 -13.34 -10.11 4.05
N ALA A 264 -12.62 -11.17 4.41
CA ALA A 264 -13.08 -12.56 4.25
C ALA A 264 -13.82 -13.07 5.50
N ALA A 265 -13.78 -12.36 6.62
CA ALA A 265 -14.38 -12.75 7.90
C ALA A 265 -14.75 -11.52 8.75
N ILE A 266 -15.56 -11.75 9.79
CA ILE A 266 -15.93 -10.74 10.79
C ILE A 266 -14.77 -10.58 11.77
N GLN A 267 -13.85 -9.66 11.43
CA GLN A 267 -12.68 -9.34 12.25
C GLN A 267 -12.06 -8.02 11.83
N SER A 268 -11.09 -7.55 12.62
CA SER A 268 -10.21 -6.44 12.27
C SER A 268 -9.11 -6.91 11.31
N TYR A 269 -8.79 -6.08 10.31
CA TYR A 269 -7.72 -6.26 9.31
C TYR A 269 -6.70 -5.14 9.41
N ASN A 270 -6.47 -4.62 10.62
CA ASN A 270 -5.45 -3.60 10.85
C ASN A 270 -4.06 -4.22 10.75
N GLY A 271 -3.15 -3.53 10.08
CA GLY A 271 -1.79 -4.03 9.89
C GLY A 271 -0.92 -3.06 9.11
N ASN A 272 0.17 -3.60 8.60
CA ASN A 272 1.09 -2.86 7.75
C ASN A 272 1.23 -3.57 6.40
N ILE A 273 1.07 -2.82 5.32
CA ILE A 273 1.42 -3.30 3.98
C ILE A 273 2.95 -3.23 3.87
N PRO A 274 3.64 -4.37 3.77
CA PRO A 274 5.09 -4.37 3.58
C PRO A 274 5.42 -3.97 2.14
N VAL A 275 6.38 -3.06 1.97
CA VAL A 275 6.99 -2.70 0.68
C VAL A 275 8.48 -2.98 0.78
N SER A 276 8.99 -3.90 0.00
CA SER A 276 10.39 -4.35 0.05
C SER A 276 11.02 -4.42 -1.34
N GLY A 277 12.34 -4.56 -1.40
CA GLY A 277 13.06 -4.68 -2.67
C GLY A 277 13.84 -3.43 -3.05
N GLY A 278 14.37 -3.38 -4.27
CA GLY A 278 15.24 -2.29 -4.71
C GLY A 278 16.52 -2.10 -3.88
N GLY A 279 16.92 -3.09 -3.08
CA GLY A 279 18.04 -2.98 -2.13
C GLY A 279 17.73 -2.17 -0.86
N ALA A 280 16.47 -1.68 -0.69
CA ALA A 280 16.05 -0.89 0.45
C ALA A 280 15.59 -1.77 1.63
N ASN A 281 15.63 -1.20 2.84
CA ASN A 281 14.94 -1.78 3.97
C ASN A 281 13.42 -1.78 3.75
N THR A 282 12.73 -2.78 4.32
CA THR A 282 11.27 -2.88 4.20
C THR A 282 10.59 -1.65 4.80
N LEU A 283 9.77 -0.99 3.99
CA LEU A 283 8.85 0.06 4.42
C LEU A 283 7.51 -0.58 4.83
N ASN A 284 6.98 -0.20 5.97
CA ASN A 284 5.69 -0.65 6.46
C ASN A 284 4.67 0.48 6.40
N ILE A 285 3.60 0.32 5.59
CA ILE A 285 2.55 1.32 5.41
C ILE A 285 1.34 0.91 6.25
N PRO A 286 0.99 1.66 7.30
CA PRO A 286 -0.14 1.32 8.16
C PRO A 286 -1.45 1.41 7.40
N VAL A 287 -2.33 0.44 7.64
CA VAL A 287 -3.66 0.36 7.04
C VAL A 287 -4.65 -0.23 8.04
N SER A 288 -5.91 0.18 7.95
CA SER A 288 -6.97 -0.32 8.81
C SER A 288 -8.25 -0.58 8.05
N GLY A 289 -8.97 -1.63 8.46
CA GLY A 289 -10.27 -2.02 7.97
C GLY A 289 -10.87 -3.10 8.87
N SER A 290 -12.17 -3.32 8.78
CA SER A 290 -12.84 -4.41 9.50
C SER A 290 -13.94 -5.04 8.65
N GLY A 291 -14.11 -6.34 8.80
CA GLY A 291 -15.23 -7.09 8.24
C GLY A 291 -16.37 -7.15 9.25
N TYR A 292 -17.59 -6.96 8.80
CA TYR A 292 -18.78 -7.21 9.60
C TYR A 292 -19.83 -7.95 8.78
N ASN A 293 -20.83 -8.53 9.45
CA ASN A 293 -22.02 -9.08 8.84
C ASN A 293 -23.24 -8.46 9.50
N ALA A 294 -24.23 -8.07 8.72
CA ALA A 294 -25.47 -7.48 9.23
C ALA A 294 -26.68 -8.29 8.76
N PRO A 295 -27.62 -8.62 9.65
CA PRO A 295 -28.89 -9.17 9.25
C PRO A 295 -29.68 -8.17 8.38
N ALA A 296 -30.69 -8.67 7.71
CA ALA A 296 -31.64 -7.82 6.98
C ALA A 296 -32.32 -6.81 7.93
N ASP A 297 -32.86 -5.76 7.35
CA ASP A 297 -33.81 -4.87 8.04
C ASP A 297 -35.19 -5.07 7.42
N VAL A 298 -36.18 -5.40 8.27
CA VAL A 298 -37.54 -5.74 7.84
C VAL A 298 -38.59 -5.02 8.71
N VAL A 299 -39.57 -4.47 8.04
CA VAL A 299 -40.69 -3.75 8.68
C VAL A 299 -41.94 -4.59 8.57
N THR A 300 -42.67 -4.74 9.70
CA THR A 300 -44.02 -5.33 9.71
C THR A 300 -44.99 -4.36 9.08
N GLY A 301 -45.62 -4.76 7.98
CA GLY A 301 -46.64 -3.99 7.28
C GLY A 301 -48.02 -4.19 7.88
N ALA A 302 -48.97 -3.40 7.44
CA ALA A 302 -50.37 -3.44 7.92
C ALA A 302 -51.06 -4.76 7.50
N SER A 303 -51.99 -5.22 8.36
CA SER A 303 -52.93 -6.29 8.04
C SER A 303 -54.06 -5.78 7.13
N SER A 304 -54.53 -6.60 6.22
CA SER A 304 -55.59 -6.29 5.27
C SER A 304 -56.46 -7.51 4.96
N ALA A 305 -57.54 -7.31 4.20
CA ALA A 305 -58.47 -8.37 3.78
C ALA A 305 -58.92 -9.27 4.95
N ILE A 306 -59.14 -8.68 6.14
CA ILE A 306 -59.51 -9.41 7.36
C ILE A 306 -60.95 -9.86 7.24
N THR A 307 -61.18 -11.16 7.37
CA THR A 307 -62.48 -11.81 7.47
C THR A 307 -62.62 -12.48 8.83
N ALA A 308 -63.58 -13.39 8.97
CA ALA A 308 -63.74 -14.18 10.17
C ALA A 308 -62.69 -15.27 10.34
N ASN A 309 -62.08 -15.71 9.22
CA ASN A 309 -61.16 -16.86 9.22
C ASN A 309 -59.95 -16.65 8.30
N THR A 310 -59.79 -15.48 7.69
CA THR A 310 -58.66 -15.14 6.86
C THR A 310 -58.10 -13.75 7.15
N ALA A 311 -56.87 -13.50 6.84
CA ALA A 311 -56.21 -12.19 6.82
C ALA A 311 -55.05 -12.19 5.85
N THR A 312 -54.77 -11.06 5.25
CA THR A 312 -53.53 -10.81 4.51
C THR A 312 -52.58 -9.95 5.34
N LEU A 313 -51.41 -10.44 5.61
CA LEU A 313 -50.36 -9.75 6.40
C LEU A 313 -49.22 -9.35 5.50
N ALA A 314 -48.74 -8.14 5.63
CA ALA A 314 -47.68 -7.58 4.79
C ALA A 314 -46.35 -7.43 5.55
N GLY A 315 -45.28 -7.37 4.82
CA GLY A 315 -43.95 -6.99 5.29
C GLY A 315 -43.20 -6.23 4.22
N VAL A 316 -42.26 -5.40 4.65
CA VAL A 316 -41.36 -4.63 3.74
C VAL A 316 -39.92 -4.91 4.13
N LEU A 317 -39.12 -5.29 3.15
CA LEU A 317 -37.68 -5.45 3.31
C LEU A 317 -37.02 -4.07 3.12
N ALA A 318 -36.61 -3.43 4.21
CA ALA A 318 -35.96 -2.12 4.17
C ALA A 318 -34.50 -2.22 3.72
N SER A 319 -33.80 -3.32 4.06
CA SER A 319 -32.43 -3.63 3.63
C SER A 319 -32.19 -5.13 3.60
N THR A 320 -31.35 -5.58 2.67
CA THR A 320 -30.88 -6.97 2.63
C THR A 320 -29.80 -7.28 3.68
N GLY A 321 -29.25 -6.23 4.33
CA GLY A 321 -28.07 -6.39 5.17
C GLY A 321 -26.83 -6.65 4.33
N CYS A 322 -25.94 -7.52 4.81
CA CYS A 322 -24.67 -7.84 4.17
C CYS A 322 -24.73 -8.98 3.13
N SER A 323 -25.83 -9.68 3.00
CA SER A 323 -25.96 -10.82 2.09
C SER A 323 -27.37 -10.95 1.52
N ASN A 324 -27.53 -11.81 0.52
CA ASN A 324 -28.81 -12.02 -0.13
C ASN A 324 -29.83 -12.61 0.83
N ILE A 325 -31.10 -12.24 0.62
CA ILE A 325 -32.21 -12.81 1.38
C ILE A 325 -32.48 -14.24 0.92
N THR A 326 -32.53 -15.17 1.87
CA THR A 326 -32.86 -16.57 1.64
C THR A 326 -34.31 -16.88 1.92
N SER A 327 -35.00 -16.11 2.79
CA SER A 327 -36.41 -16.29 3.10
C SER A 327 -37.02 -15.01 3.69
N THR A 328 -38.27 -14.73 3.33
CA THR A 328 -39.12 -13.71 3.95
C THR A 328 -40.47 -14.32 4.32
N GLY A 329 -41.17 -13.71 5.25
CA GLY A 329 -42.52 -14.13 5.62
C GLY A 329 -43.02 -13.49 6.90
N ILE A 330 -44.07 -14.12 7.48
CA ILE A 330 -44.74 -13.64 8.68
C ILE A 330 -44.70 -14.75 9.73
N ASP A 331 -44.32 -14.40 10.94
CA ASP A 331 -44.61 -15.18 12.14
C ASP A 331 -45.93 -14.60 12.76
N PHE A 332 -46.91 -15.46 13.08
CA PHE A 332 -48.13 -15.03 13.74
C PHE A 332 -48.47 -15.95 14.94
N SER A 333 -49.20 -15.39 15.91
CA SER A 333 -49.48 -16.05 17.18
C SER A 333 -50.78 -15.51 17.77
N GLY A 334 -51.45 -16.34 18.62
CA GLY A 334 -52.53 -15.88 19.52
C GLY A 334 -51.99 -15.24 20.81
N ILE A 335 -50.66 -15.22 21.02
CA ILE A 335 -50.02 -14.75 22.26
C ILE A 335 -49.20 -13.51 21.95
N SER A 336 -49.38 -12.42 22.72
CA SER A 336 -48.82 -11.11 22.46
C SER A 336 -47.29 -11.05 22.48
N ASN A 337 -46.64 -11.90 23.26
CA ASN A 337 -45.18 -11.96 23.34
C ASN A 337 -44.51 -12.85 22.25
N MET A 338 -45.35 -13.45 21.37
CA MET A 338 -44.86 -14.34 20.30
C MET A 338 -44.02 -15.55 20.81
N GLY A 339 -44.24 -15.98 22.07
CA GLY A 339 -43.49 -17.09 22.67
C GLY A 339 -43.73 -18.44 21.97
N ILE A 340 -44.92 -18.63 21.41
CA ILE A 340 -45.26 -19.72 20.50
C ILE A 340 -45.89 -19.06 19.28
N TYR A 341 -45.38 -19.35 18.09
CA TYR A 341 -45.87 -18.77 16.84
C TYR A 341 -45.86 -19.78 15.71
N THR A 342 -46.64 -19.50 14.69
CA THR A 342 -46.59 -20.20 13.41
C THR A 342 -45.88 -19.35 12.40
N ARG A 343 -44.88 -19.91 11.70
CA ARG A 343 -44.15 -19.27 10.64
C ARG A 343 -44.79 -19.56 9.29
N VAL A 344 -45.03 -18.54 8.48
CA VAL A 344 -45.49 -18.69 7.10
C VAL A 344 -44.56 -17.94 6.19
N GLN A 345 -43.94 -18.67 5.28
CA GLN A 345 -43.04 -18.10 4.29
C GLN A 345 -43.83 -17.39 3.19
N SER A 346 -43.35 -16.24 2.75
CA SER A 346 -43.90 -15.56 1.58
C SER A 346 -43.42 -16.24 0.30
N SER A 347 -44.32 -16.42 -0.66
CA SER A 347 -44.01 -16.89 -1.99
C SER A 347 -43.81 -15.76 -3.01
N ASN A 348 -44.10 -14.52 -2.61
CA ASN A 348 -44.04 -13.34 -3.47
C ASN A 348 -43.21 -12.25 -2.80
N LEU A 349 -42.02 -12.01 -3.29
CA LEU A 349 -41.24 -10.81 -3.02
C LEU A 349 -41.22 -9.97 -4.31
N THR A 350 -41.98 -8.87 -4.29
CA THR A 350 -42.06 -7.95 -5.42
C THR A 350 -41.35 -6.65 -5.06
N GLY A 351 -40.13 -6.47 -5.54
CA GLY A 351 -39.26 -5.41 -5.04
C GLY A 351 -38.90 -5.62 -3.57
N ALA A 352 -39.32 -4.70 -2.70
CA ALA A 352 -39.13 -4.79 -1.25
C ALA A 352 -40.34 -5.36 -0.51
N ASP A 353 -41.50 -5.42 -1.16
CA ASP A 353 -42.76 -5.80 -0.51
C ASP A 353 -43.05 -7.29 -0.61
N PHE A 354 -43.59 -7.86 0.46
CA PHE A 354 -44.05 -9.24 0.49
C PHE A 354 -45.32 -9.35 1.36
N SER A 355 -46.09 -10.38 1.12
CA SER A 355 -47.30 -10.66 1.88
C SER A 355 -47.54 -12.17 2.04
N VAL A 356 -48.37 -12.48 3.02
CA VAL A 356 -48.81 -13.84 3.35
C VAL A 356 -50.32 -13.81 3.57
N ASN A 357 -51.02 -14.76 2.95
CA ASN A 357 -52.42 -14.98 3.17
C ASN A 357 -52.65 -16.07 4.23
N LEU A 358 -53.24 -15.73 5.34
CA LEU A 358 -53.61 -16.67 6.39
C LEU A 358 -55.04 -17.16 6.19
N SER A 359 -55.29 -18.45 6.50
CA SER A 359 -56.58 -19.07 6.51
C SER A 359 -56.75 -19.94 7.76
N GLY A 360 -57.97 -20.37 8.04
CA GLY A 360 -58.28 -21.20 9.20
C GLY A 360 -58.17 -20.48 10.54
N LEU A 361 -58.21 -19.15 10.55
CA LEU A 361 -58.19 -18.36 11.76
C LEU A 361 -59.52 -18.52 12.53
N VAL A 362 -59.47 -18.36 13.86
CA VAL A 362 -60.66 -18.34 14.73
C VAL A 362 -61.29 -16.92 14.67
N GLN A 363 -62.60 -16.87 14.50
CA GLN A 363 -63.33 -15.61 14.46
C GLN A 363 -63.26 -14.82 15.78
N ALA A 364 -63.45 -13.51 15.72
CA ALA A 364 -63.44 -12.59 16.87
C ALA A 364 -62.24 -12.77 17.79
N THR A 365 -61.10 -13.19 17.19
CA THR A 365 -59.86 -13.50 17.90
C THR A 365 -58.79 -12.50 17.56
N LYS A 366 -58.08 -12.02 18.57
CA LYS A 366 -56.90 -11.16 18.38
C LYS A 366 -55.70 -12.02 18.09
N TYR A 367 -55.00 -11.71 16.99
CA TYR A 367 -53.74 -12.29 16.59
C TYR A 367 -52.65 -11.24 16.58
N TYR A 368 -51.46 -11.64 16.93
CA TYR A 368 -50.23 -10.86 16.87
C TYR A 368 -49.38 -11.40 15.75
N TYR A 369 -48.63 -10.55 15.06
CA TYR A 369 -47.80 -10.94 13.97
C TYR A 369 -46.61 -10.03 13.83
N ARG A 370 -45.55 -10.53 13.20
CA ARG A 370 -44.37 -9.76 12.79
C ARG A 370 -43.81 -10.30 11.48
N ALA A 371 -43.29 -9.41 10.67
CA ALA A 371 -42.50 -9.77 9.50
C ALA A 371 -41.13 -10.37 9.91
N TYR A 372 -40.61 -11.28 9.14
CA TYR A 372 -39.25 -11.76 9.27
C TYR A 372 -38.55 -11.77 7.92
N ALA A 373 -37.21 -11.62 7.94
CA ALA A 373 -36.31 -11.87 6.81
C ALA A 373 -35.09 -12.63 7.30
N ILE A 374 -34.54 -13.51 6.47
CA ILE A 374 -33.37 -14.35 6.76
C ILE A 374 -32.31 -14.08 5.69
N ASN A 375 -31.10 -13.81 6.13
CA ASN A 375 -29.90 -13.80 5.29
C ASN A 375 -28.78 -14.59 6.01
N ASP A 376 -27.55 -14.60 5.49
CA ASP A 376 -26.44 -15.34 6.08
C ASP A 376 -26.01 -14.81 7.47
N ALA A 377 -26.37 -13.55 7.82
CA ALA A 377 -26.12 -13.00 9.14
C ALA A 377 -27.15 -13.46 10.18
N GLY A 378 -28.26 -14.05 9.75
CA GLY A 378 -29.32 -14.57 10.62
C GLY A 378 -30.69 -14.04 10.30
N ILE A 379 -31.59 -14.15 11.30
CA ILE A 379 -32.98 -13.73 11.22
C ILE A 379 -33.16 -12.32 11.76
N ALA A 380 -33.87 -11.51 10.99
CA ALA A 380 -34.38 -10.20 11.44
C ALA A 380 -35.90 -10.24 11.60
N TYR A 381 -36.41 -9.44 12.51
CA TYR A 381 -37.85 -9.32 12.78
C TYR A 381 -38.27 -7.85 12.78
N GLY A 382 -39.43 -7.57 12.18
CA GLY A 382 -40.12 -6.33 12.33
C GLY A 382 -40.81 -6.25 13.69
N VAL A 383 -41.36 -5.08 13.99
CA VAL A 383 -42.14 -4.82 15.21
C VAL A 383 -43.37 -5.70 15.23
N ILE A 384 -43.78 -6.17 16.42
CA ILE A 384 -45.01 -6.95 16.57
C ILE A 384 -46.19 -6.02 16.38
N ASP A 385 -47.11 -6.36 15.50
CA ASP A 385 -48.42 -5.73 15.28
C ASP A 385 -49.54 -6.72 15.57
N SER A 386 -50.79 -6.29 15.48
CA SER A 386 -51.93 -7.16 15.78
C SER A 386 -53.16 -6.81 14.93
N PHE A 387 -53.98 -7.80 14.70
CA PHE A 387 -55.31 -7.63 14.11
C PHE A 387 -56.33 -8.48 14.85
N ILE A 388 -57.62 -8.18 14.61
CA ILE A 388 -58.71 -8.95 15.15
C ILE A 388 -59.55 -9.46 13.98
N THR A 389 -59.76 -10.78 13.91
CA THR A 389 -60.67 -11.38 12.94
C THR A 389 -62.10 -10.93 13.18
N LYS A 390 -62.88 -10.76 12.09
CA LYS A 390 -64.26 -10.34 12.20
C LYS A 390 -65.08 -11.39 12.95
N SER A 391 -66.07 -10.95 13.73
CA SER A 391 -67.07 -11.84 14.29
C SER A 391 -68.08 -12.21 13.21
N ILE A 392 -68.52 -13.45 13.25
CA ILE A 392 -69.68 -13.89 12.51
C ILE A 392 -70.86 -13.69 13.45
N PRO A 393 -71.94 -13.06 12.98
CA PRO A 393 -73.15 -12.95 13.82
C PRO A 393 -73.67 -14.31 14.31
N ASP A 394 -74.14 -14.35 15.54
CA ASP A 394 -74.79 -15.55 16.07
C ASP A 394 -76.06 -15.85 15.30
N GLY A 395 -76.37 -17.16 15.12
CA GLY A 395 -77.52 -17.61 14.37
C GLY A 395 -77.23 -17.77 12.87
N LEU A 396 -78.29 -17.80 12.07
CA LEU A 396 -78.30 -18.01 10.64
C LEU A 396 -78.18 -16.68 9.87
N THR A 397 -77.11 -16.52 9.08
CA THR A 397 -76.95 -15.43 8.14
C THR A 397 -76.95 -15.93 6.72
N LEU A 398 -77.75 -15.36 5.83
CA LEU A 398 -77.80 -15.67 4.40
C LEU A 398 -77.14 -14.53 3.61
N TYR A 399 -76.37 -14.90 2.62
CA TYR A 399 -75.65 -14.01 1.71
C TYR A 399 -76.19 -14.16 0.28
N ASN A 400 -76.05 -13.19 -0.55
CA ASN A 400 -76.44 -13.17 -1.95
C ASN A 400 -77.96 -13.37 -2.11
N ILE A 401 -78.75 -12.62 -1.32
CA ILE A 401 -80.19 -12.58 -1.45
C ILE A 401 -80.66 -11.18 -1.90
N PRO A 402 -81.56 -11.09 -2.89
CA PRO A 402 -82.25 -12.16 -3.61
C PRO A 402 -81.27 -13.09 -4.35
N ALA A 403 -81.62 -14.37 -4.43
CA ALA A 403 -80.78 -15.40 -5.02
C ALA A 403 -81.36 -15.84 -6.38
N ALA A 404 -80.50 -16.04 -7.40
CA ALA A 404 -80.93 -16.48 -8.69
C ALA A 404 -80.89 -18.03 -8.77
N LYS A 405 -81.83 -18.63 -9.48
CA LYS A 405 -81.82 -20.07 -9.74
C LYS A 405 -80.55 -20.47 -10.50
N GLY A 406 -79.97 -21.60 -10.19
CA GLY A 406 -78.71 -22.07 -10.73
C GLY A 406 -77.47 -21.38 -10.14
N GLN A 407 -77.65 -20.36 -9.28
CA GLN A 407 -76.54 -19.64 -8.59
C GLN A 407 -76.28 -20.28 -7.21
N VAL A 408 -75.12 -19.93 -6.66
CA VAL A 408 -74.68 -20.40 -5.34
C VAL A 408 -75.31 -19.52 -4.24
N LEU A 409 -76.12 -20.15 -3.35
CA LEU A 409 -76.53 -19.56 -2.10
C LEU A 409 -75.45 -19.86 -1.04
N HIS A 410 -74.99 -18.80 -0.36
CA HIS A 410 -74.01 -18.86 0.72
C HIS A 410 -74.72 -18.55 2.02
N PHE A 411 -74.46 -19.34 3.06
CA PHE A 411 -74.97 -19.06 4.42
C PHE A 411 -73.92 -19.39 5.46
N THR A 412 -73.95 -18.66 6.56
CA THR A 412 -73.22 -18.98 7.77
C THR A 412 -74.19 -19.24 8.91
N PHE A 413 -73.79 -20.15 9.77
CA PHE A 413 -74.58 -20.47 10.96
C PHE A 413 -73.64 -20.65 12.14
N LYS A 414 -73.91 -19.93 13.24
CA LYS A 414 -73.19 -19.99 14.47
C LYS A 414 -74.10 -20.45 15.60
N THR A 415 -73.69 -21.47 16.30
CA THR A 415 -74.43 -21.99 17.47
C THR A 415 -73.48 -22.82 18.35
N ASN A 416 -73.79 -23.02 19.60
CA ASN A 416 -73.03 -23.88 20.49
C ASN A 416 -73.40 -25.39 20.37
N ARG A 417 -74.20 -25.74 19.35
CA ARG A 417 -74.62 -27.14 19.12
C ARG A 417 -73.98 -27.73 17.89
N THR A 418 -73.20 -28.76 18.06
CA THR A 418 -72.61 -29.57 16.97
C THR A 418 -73.61 -30.67 16.54
N GLY A 419 -73.42 -31.23 15.36
CA GLY A 419 -74.20 -32.35 14.87
C GLY A 419 -74.64 -32.23 13.41
N HIS A 420 -75.61 -32.99 13.02
CA HIS A 420 -76.14 -33.00 11.68
C HIS A 420 -77.27 -31.96 11.54
N TYR A 421 -77.14 -31.16 10.48
CA TYR A 421 -78.11 -30.12 10.11
C TYR A 421 -78.62 -30.40 8.70
N ALA A 422 -79.81 -29.95 8.37
CA ALA A 422 -80.33 -29.93 7.03
C ALA A 422 -80.87 -28.54 6.65
N VAL A 423 -80.53 -28.08 5.48
CA VAL A 423 -81.19 -26.94 4.84
C VAL A 423 -82.35 -27.51 4.03
N LYS A 424 -83.53 -26.91 4.23
CA LYS A 424 -84.77 -27.17 3.49
C LYS A 424 -85.31 -25.91 2.90
N LEU A 425 -85.77 -25.96 1.62
CA LEU A 425 -86.53 -24.89 1.01
C LEU A 425 -87.97 -25.34 0.81
N PHE A 426 -88.88 -24.49 1.27
CA PHE A 426 -90.37 -24.68 1.09
C PHE A 426 -90.88 -23.58 0.15
N ASN A 427 -91.75 -23.94 -0.78
CA ASN A 427 -92.44 -22.96 -1.62
C ASN A 427 -93.61 -22.26 -0.82
N ALA A 428 -94.30 -21.30 -1.46
CA ALA A 428 -95.36 -20.57 -0.81
C ALA A 428 -96.54 -21.43 -0.39
N SER A 429 -96.77 -22.59 -0.98
CA SER A 429 -97.78 -23.58 -0.58
C SER A 429 -97.31 -24.51 0.56
N GLY A 430 -96.09 -24.32 1.11
CA GLY A 430 -95.53 -25.15 2.20
C GLY A 430 -94.98 -26.49 1.74
N GLN A 431 -94.81 -26.73 0.46
CA GLN A 431 -94.25 -27.95 -0.11
C GLN A 431 -92.70 -27.89 -0.07
N LEU A 432 -92.04 -28.95 0.40
CA LEU A 432 -90.59 -29.10 0.37
C LEU A 432 -90.14 -29.27 -1.10
N VAL A 433 -89.26 -28.36 -1.55
CA VAL A 433 -88.76 -28.36 -2.93
C VAL A 433 -87.27 -28.56 -3.05
N PHE A 434 -86.53 -28.48 -1.95
CA PHE A 434 -85.10 -28.74 -1.86
C PHE A 434 -84.66 -29.13 -0.45
N GLN A 435 -83.75 -30.09 -0.34
CA GLN A 435 -83.08 -30.43 0.94
C GLN A 435 -81.62 -30.83 0.70
N LYS A 436 -80.75 -30.38 1.59
CA LYS A 436 -79.32 -30.77 1.64
C LYS A 436 -78.87 -30.86 3.11
N GLY A 437 -78.20 -31.98 3.44
CA GLY A 437 -77.61 -32.22 4.76
C GLY A 437 -76.22 -31.63 4.89
N PHE A 438 -75.90 -31.26 6.08
CA PHE A 438 -74.56 -30.72 6.47
C PHE A 438 -74.20 -31.31 7.87
N THR A 439 -72.88 -31.41 8.10
CA THR A 439 -72.37 -31.82 9.42
C THR A 439 -71.57 -30.69 10.04
N MET A 440 -71.99 -30.25 11.20
CA MET A 440 -71.35 -29.20 11.99
C MET A 440 -70.47 -29.85 13.07
N GLN A 441 -69.17 -29.75 12.93
CA GLN A 441 -68.19 -30.31 13.87
C GLN A 441 -67.72 -29.27 14.90
N LEU A 442 -67.77 -27.99 14.57
CA LEU A 442 -67.46 -26.81 15.39
C LEU A 442 -68.69 -25.96 15.63
N ASN A 443 -68.61 -24.96 16.47
CA ASN A 443 -69.70 -24.02 16.76
C ASN A 443 -70.02 -23.04 15.62
N PHE A 444 -69.52 -23.28 14.42
CA PHE A 444 -69.65 -22.46 13.23
C PHE A 444 -69.72 -23.33 11.96
N MET A 445 -70.59 -22.94 11.02
CA MET A 445 -70.77 -23.53 9.72
C MET A 445 -70.72 -22.41 8.66
N ASP A 446 -69.92 -22.60 7.61
CA ASP A 446 -69.84 -21.74 6.43
C ASP A 446 -70.07 -22.65 5.19
N GLU A 447 -71.24 -22.60 4.65
CA GLU A 447 -71.70 -23.55 3.66
C GLU A 447 -72.25 -22.86 2.41
N ARG A 448 -72.14 -23.57 1.33
CA ARG A 448 -72.59 -23.15 -0.01
C ARG A 448 -73.30 -24.24 -0.71
N PHE A 449 -74.39 -23.93 -1.44
CA PHE A 449 -75.05 -24.88 -2.32
C PHE A 449 -75.64 -24.16 -3.50
N VAL A 450 -75.80 -24.89 -4.61
CA VAL A 450 -76.39 -24.37 -5.83
C VAL A 450 -77.91 -24.46 -5.68
N ILE A 451 -78.65 -23.37 -5.90
CA ILE A 451 -80.07 -23.30 -5.97
C ILE A 451 -80.54 -24.08 -7.22
N PRO A 452 -81.41 -25.13 -7.07
CA PRO A 452 -81.87 -25.87 -8.23
C PRO A 452 -82.47 -24.96 -9.33
N SER A 453 -82.03 -25.16 -10.55
CA SER A 453 -82.54 -24.37 -11.69
C SER A 453 -84.01 -24.68 -12.05
N SER A 454 -84.55 -25.76 -11.51
CA SER A 454 -85.94 -26.17 -11.65
C SER A 454 -86.90 -25.39 -10.78
N LEU A 455 -86.42 -24.59 -9.83
CA LEU A 455 -87.33 -23.76 -8.96
C LEU A 455 -87.89 -22.60 -9.72
N ALA A 456 -89.17 -22.34 -9.56
CA ALA A 456 -89.83 -21.17 -10.10
C ALA A 456 -89.43 -19.89 -9.36
N PRO A 457 -89.36 -18.70 -10.01
CA PRO A 457 -89.14 -17.45 -9.30
C PRO A 457 -90.25 -17.27 -8.25
N GLY A 458 -89.88 -16.80 -7.05
CA GLY A 458 -90.87 -16.56 -5.96
C GLY A 458 -90.19 -16.52 -4.58
N VAL A 459 -91.03 -16.36 -3.57
CA VAL A 459 -90.65 -16.35 -2.16
C VAL A 459 -90.62 -17.76 -1.64
N TYR A 460 -89.45 -18.17 -1.04
CA TYR A 460 -89.25 -19.47 -0.42
C TYR A 460 -88.93 -19.29 1.04
N LEU A 461 -89.36 -20.27 1.88
CA LEU A 461 -88.91 -20.37 3.25
C LEU A 461 -87.66 -21.22 3.34
N PHE A 462 -86.51 -20.60 3.62
CA PHE A 462 -85.27 -21.29 3.99
C PHE A 462 -85.38 -21.74 5.44
N VAL A 463 -85.21 -23.00 5.69
CA VAL A 463 -85.24 -23.59 7.05
C VAL A 463 -83.92 -24.34 7.25
N LEU A 464 -83.19 -24.00 8.29
CA LEU A 464 -82.08 -24.75 8.81
C LEU A 464 -82.57 -25.50 10.05
N GLU A 465 -82.49 -26.81 10.04
CA GLU A 465 -82.91 -27.63 11.19
C GLU A 465 -81.92 -28.71 11.53
N SER A 466 -81.80 -29.07 12.79
CA SER A 466 -80.97 -30.19 13.26
C SER A 466 -81.89 -31.39 13.62
N VAL A 467 -81.28 -32.57 13.63
CA VAL A 467 -81.91 -33.81 14.07
C VAL A 467 -82.38 -33.74 15.53
N ASN A 468 -81.80 -32.82 16.33
CA ASN A 468 -82.12 -32.62 17.73
C ASN A 468 -83.19 -31.55 17.99
N GLY A 469 -83.99 -31.16 16.96
CA GLY A 469 -85.12 -30.26 17.08
C GLY A 469 -84.81 -28.78 17.01
N PHE A 470 -83.58 -28.37 16.79
CA PHE A 470 -83.27 -26.95 16.51
C PHE A 470 -83.81 -26.58 15.14
N ARG A 471 -84.37 -25.35 15.01
CA ARG A 471 -84.94 -24.85 13.76
C ARG A 471 -84.83 -23.37 13.65
N GLU A 472 -84.13 -22.89 12.61
CA GLU A 472 -84.11 -21.47 12.20
C GLU A 472 -84.75 -21.29 10.81
N LYS A 473 -85.44 -20.14 10.64
CA LYS A 473 -86.21 -19.86 9.40
C LYS A 473 -85.87 -18.46 8.86
N ARG A 474 -85.71 -18.36 7.53
CA ARG A 474 -85.63 -17.06 6.86
C ARG A 474 -86.37 -17.14 5.53
N SER A 475 -87.07 -16.02 5.22
CA SER A 475 -87.64 -15.88 3.87
C SER A 475 -86.58 -15.46 2.87
N ILE A 476 -86.50 -16.11 1.71
CA ILE A 476 -85.66 -15.76 0.62
C ILE A 476 -86.45 -15.52 -0.65
N LEU A 477 -86.00 -14.56 -1.46
CA LEU A 477 -86.56 -14.39 -2.79
C LEU A 477 -85.56 -15.13 -3.81
N ILE A 478 -86.18 -16.05 -4.61
CA ILE A 478 -85.47 -16.67 -5.73
C ILE A 478 -85.98 -16.02 -7.01
N GLN A 479 -85.02 -15.57 -7.86
CA GLN A 479 -85.26 -14.88 -9.13
C GLN A 479 -84.98 -15.80 -10.32
#